data_ff93ed0b5f32363297edcbaa4e833ce1
#
_entry.id   ff93ed0b5f32363297edcbaa4e833ce1
#
_cell.length_a   1.000
_cell.length_b   1.000
_cell.length_c   1.000
_cell.angle_alpha   90.00
_cell.angle_beta   90.00
_cell.angle_gamma   90.00
#
_symmetry.space_group_name_H-M   'P 1'
#
loop_
_entity.id
_entity.type
_entity.pdbx_description
1 polymer ?
#
loop_
_entity_poly.entity_id
_entity_poly.type
_entity_poly.pdbx_seq_one_letter_code
_entity_poly.pdbx_strand_id
1 'polypeptide(L)'
;MAFPELLDQVGGLGRFQALQTVALVVPTIWLTTQNMLENFSAAVPSHRCWVPLLDNGTAQASAPGALGPKDLLTVSIPPGPNHGPHPCRRFRQPQWQLLDPNTTATNWSEAATEPCVDGWVYDRSTFTSTIVAEALKPMAQSIYLSGVLVGAAVCGHISDRWLAESARWLLLAGRLEEGLRELQRVAAINGRKAVGNALTMEVLLSAMQEELSVGQGPASPGALFRTPGLRLRTCVSTLCWFAFGFTFYGLALDLQAISSNIFLLSVLIGVVDIPAKIGILLLLNRLGRRPSQVVSLVLAGLCILANTLVPPETGILRSALAVLGLVGLGAAFTSTIIYTGELFPTVLRMTFVGMGQMAARGGAILGPPVRLLGVYGPSLPLLVYGAVPVLSGLAALLLPETRSLPLPDTIQDVQSQAVKKVTQAIQEGSVLKSTHF
;
A
#
# COMPACT_ATOMS: atom_id res chain seq x y z
N MET A 1 0.73 15.65 -40.04
CA MET A 1 1.21 14.43 -39.33
C MET A 1 1.13 14.73 -37.86
N ALA A 2 0.35 13.97 -37.07
CA ALA A 2 0.23 14.20 -35.66
C ALA A 2 1.48 13.69 -34.91
N PHE A 3 1.80 14.26 -33.74
CA PHE A 3 2.98 13.89 -32.96
C PHE A 3 3.06 12.38 -32.60
N PRO A 4 1.95 11.66 -32.29
CA PRO A 4 1.97 10.21 -32.15
C PRO A 4 2.45 9.43 -33.37
N GLU A 5 2.07 9.86 -34.57
CA GLU A 5 2.51 9.23 -35.82
C GLU A 5 4.02 9.45 -36.08
N LEU A 6 4.53 10.61 -35.65
CA LEU A 6 5.96 10.91 -35.66
C LEU A 6 6.75 9.98 -34.74
N LEU A 7 6.21 9.73 -33.54
CA LEU A 7 6.79 8.80 -32.58
C LEU A 7 6.84 7.36 -33.11
N ASP A 8 5.81 6.91 -33.80
CA ASP A 8 5.80 5.59 -34.44
C ASP A 8 6.85 5.45 -35.56
N GLN A 9 7.10 6.53 -36.32
CA GLN A 9 8.15 6.54 -37.30
C GLN A 9 9.56 6.50 -36.70
N VAL A 10 9.77 7.15 -35.56
CA VAL A 10 11.04 7.13 -34.81
C VAL A 10 11.24 5.77 -34.13
N GLY A 11 10.19 4.95 -33.98
CA GLY A 11 10.19 3.59 -33.41
C GLY A 11 9.49 3.50 -32.07
N GLY A 12 8.16 3.52 -32.09
CA GLY A 12 7.30 3.53 -30.89
C GLY A 12 7.55 2.41 -29.89
N LEU A 13 7.88 1.19 -30.34
CA LEU A 13 8.29 0.04 -29.50
C LEU A 13 9.67 -0.45 -29.96
N GLY A 14 10.70 0.36 -29.76
CA GLY A 14 12.06 0.06 -30.16
C GLY A 14 12.97 -0.38 -28.99
N ARG A 15 14.25 -0.56 -29.30
CA ARG A 15 15.28 -0.95 -28.31
C ARG A 15 15.42 0.06 -27.17
N PHE A 16 15.24 1.34 -27.44
CA PHE A 16 15.28 2.39 -26.41
C PHE A 16 14.20 2.17 -25.37
N GLN A 17 12.95 1.97 -25.78
CA GLN A 17 11.82 1.75 -24.89
C GLN A 17 11.98 0.45 -24.10
N ALA A 18 12.48 -0.62 -24.73
CA ALA A 18 12.77 -1.88 -24.03
C ALA A 18 13.83 -1.70 -22.93
N LEU A 19 14.94 -1.01 -23.23
CA LEU A 19 15.98 -0.71 -22.25
C LEU A 19 15.46 0.16 -21.11
N GLN A 20 14.67 1.18 -21.42
CA GLN A 20 14.05 2.05 -20.42
C GLN A 20 13.09 1.27 -19.53
N THR A 21 12.27 0.39 -20.11
CA THR A 21 11.36 -0.47 -19.34
C THR A 21 12.13 -1.37 -18.39
N VAL A 22 13.19 -2.04 -18.84
CA VAL A 22 14.03 -2.89 -17.99
C VAL A 22 14.68 -2.07 -16.87
N ALA A 23 15.22 -0.89 -17.21
CA ALA A 23 15.84 0.00 -16.22
C ALA A 23 14.87 0.49 -15.14
N LEU A 24 13.56 0.56 -15.43
CA LEU A 24 12.53 0.95 -14.46
C LEU A 24 11.97 -0.26 -13.70
N VAL A 25 11.79 -1.41 -14.36
CA VAL A 25 11.20 -2.62 -13.76
C VAL A 25 12.12 -3.24 -12.73
N VAL A 26 13.45 -3.34 -13.03
CA VAL A 26 14.42 -3.97 -12.11
C VAL A 26 14.47 -3.29 -10.74
N PRO A 27 14.64 -1.95 -10.63
CA PRO A 27 14.57 -1.26 -9.32
C PRO A 27 13.21 -1.41 -8.63
N THR A 28 12.12 -1.46 -9.39
CA THR A 28 10.77 -1.61 -8.83
C THR A 28 10.60 -2.98 -8.18
N ILE A 29 11.06 -4.06 -8.82
CA ILE A 29 11.06 -5.41 -8.23
C ILE A 29 11.93 -5.42 -6.97
N TRP A 30 13.13 -4.83 -7.02
CA TRP A 30 14.00 -4.72 -5.87
C TRP A 30 13.34 -3.98 -4.69
N LEU A 31 12.69 -2.85 -4.95
CA LEU A 31 11.99 -2.08 -3.92
C LEU A 31 10.85 -2.88 -3.29
N THR A 32 10.11 -3.65 -4.09
CA THR A 32 9.00 -4.48 -3.59
C THR A 32 9.51 -5.58 -2.66
N THR A 33 10.62 -6.24 -3.02
CA THR A 33 11.23 -7.25 -2.14
C THR A 33 11.73 -6.65 -0.83
N GLN A 34 12.33 -5.46 -0.86
CA GLN A 34 12.78 -4.76 0.35
C GLN A 34 11.62 -4.39 1.29
N ASN A 35 10.48 -3.96 0.77
CA ASN A 35 9.30 -3.63 1.58
C ASN A 35 8.76 -4.83 2.39
N MET A 36 8.92 -6.06 1.87
CA MET A 36 8.45 -7.28 2.56
C MET A 36 9.52 -7.92 3.43
N LEU A 37 10.80 -7.60 3.21
CA LEU A 37 11.93 -8.18 3.94
C LEU A 37 11.84 -7.91 5.45
N GLU A 38 11.27 -6.78 5.85
CA GLU A 38 11.14 -6.37 7.24
C GLU A 38 10.29 -7.34 8.07
N ASN A 39 9.29 -7.99 7.47
CA ASN A 39 8.50 -9.02 8.15
C ASN A 39 9.35 -10.22 8.60
N PHE A 40 10.48 -10.46 7.94
CA PHE A 40 11.40 -11.55 8.26
C PHE A 40 12.57 -11.06 9.13
N SER A 41 13.22 -9.96 8.75
CA SER A 41 14.39 -9.43 9.45
C SER A 41 14.06 -8.84 10.83
N ALA A 42 12.88 -8.23 10.96
CA ALA A 42 12.34 -7.70 12.21
C ALA A 42 11.22 -8.58 12.80
N ALA A 43 11.18 -9.85 12.42
CA ALA A 43 10.28 -10.82 13.04
C ALA A 43 10.63 -10.99 14.52
N VAL A 44 9.60 -11.07 15.37
CA VAL A 44 9.79 -11.38 16.79
C VAL A 44 9.66 -12.88 16.98
N PRO A 45 10.73 -13.60 17.32
CA PRO A 45 10.64 -15.02 17.63
C PRO A 45 9.73 -15.27 18.84
N SER A 46 9.15 -16.45 18.93
CA SER A 46 8.51 -16.88 20.18
C SER A 46 9.51 -16.78 21.31
N HIS A 47 9.08 -16.23 22.42
CA HIS A 47 9.95 -15.96 23.57
C HIS A 47 9.20 -16.20 24.87
N ARG A 48 9.97 -16.39 25.94
CA ARG A 48 9.49 -16.52 27.30
C ARG A 48 10.42 -15.77 28.26
N CYS A 49 9.95 -15.54 29.48
CA CYS A 49 10.84 -15.00 30.51
C CYS A 49 12.03 -15.94 30.75
N TRP A 50 13.20 -15.35 30.98
CA TRP A 50 14.33 -16.08 31.54
C TRP A 50 14.00 -16.50 32.99
N VAL A 51 14.25 -17.76 33.33
CA VAL A 51 13.99 -18.31 34.66
C VAL A 51 15.16 -19.14 35.13
N PRO A 52 15.69 -18.91 36.35
CA PRO A 52 16.87 -19.63 36.85
C PRO A 52 16.74 -21.15 36.77
N LEU A 53 15.56 -21.70 37.07
CA LEU A 53 15.30 -23.13 37.05
C LEU A 53 15.38 -23.79 35.67
N LEU A 54 15.15 -23.01 34.61
CA LEU A 54 15.18 -23.51 33.21
C LEU A 54 16.50 -23.19 32.50
N ASP A 55 17.08 -22.03 32.84
CA ASP A 55 18.12 -21.42 32.01
C ASP A 55 19.49 -21.36 32.71
N ASN A 56 19.54 -21.72 34.01
CA ASN A 56 20.78 -21.84 34.78
C ASN A 56 21.01 -23.29 35.21
N GLY A 57 22.04 -23.93 34.64
CA GLY A 57 22.36 -25.34 34.89
C GLY A 57 22.63 -25.69 36.36
N THR A 58 23.11 -24.74 37.18
CA THR A 58 23.33 -24.94 38.62
C THR A 58 22.02 -24.95 39.40
N ALA A 59 21.04 -24.14 39.02
CA ALA A 59 19.72 -24.09 39.62
C ALA A 59 18.85 -25.30 39.21
N GLN A 60 19.04 -25.80 38.00
CA GLN A 60 18.38 -26.99 37.49
C GLN A 60 18.79 -28.27 38.24
N ALA A 61 20.05 -28.37 38.68
CA ALA A 61 20.54 -29.47 39.49
C ALA A 61 19.93 -29.49 40.90
N SER A 62 19.33 -28.39 41.35
CA SER A 62 18.68 -28.26 42.68
C SER A 62 17.18 -28.52 42.63
N ALA A 63 16.61 -28.84 41.48
CA ALA A 63 15.18 -29.15 41.33
C ALA A 63 14.85 -30.52 41.94
N PRO A 64 13.69 -30.67 42.58
CA PRO A 64 13.29 -31.95 43.18
C PRO A 64 12.96 -32.97 42.09
N GLY A 65 13.76 -34.03 42.00
CA GLY A 65 13.55 -35.15 41.07
C GLY A 65 14.06 -34.89 39.64
N ALA A 66 14.03 -35.92 38.78
CA ALA A 66 14.40 -35.83 37.39
C ALA A 66 13.21 -35.28 36.54
N LEU A 67 12.89 -33.98 36.75
CA LEU A 67 11.82 -33.29 36.02
C LEU A 67 12.26 -32.94 34.61
N GLY A 68 11.37 -33.13 33.61
CA GLY A 68 11.60 -32.76 32.24
C GLY A 68 11.54 -31.23 32.02
N PRO A 69 12.12 -30.75 30.91
CA PRO A 69 12.06 -29.31 30.56
C PRO A 69 10.63 -28.76 30.44
N LYS A 70 9.66 -29.58 30.09
CA LYS A 70 8.23 -29.20 29.98
C LYS A 70 7.61 -28.99 31.37
N ASP A 71 7.93 -29.82 32.32
CA ASP A 71 7.40 -29.74 33.67
C ASP A 71 7.96 -28.51 34.39
N LEU A 72 9.27 -28.24 34.22
CA LEU A 72 9.91 -27.04 34.74
C LEU A 72 9.32 -25.76 34.09
N LEU A 73 8.95 -25.81 32.84
CA LEU A 73 8.28 -24.71 32.13
C LEU A 73 6.90 -24.42 32.74
N THR A 74 6.11 -25.48 32.98
CA THR A 74 4.75 -25.37 33.54
C THR A 74 4.73 -24.80 34.96
N VAL A 75 5.69 -25.14 35.79
CA VAL A 75 5.78 -24.62 37.17
C VAL A 75 6.34 -23.19 37.24
N SER A 76 7.05 -22.74 36.21
CA SER A 76 7.77 -21.47 36.24
C SER A 76 7.05 -20.35 35.47
N ILE A 77 6.29 -20.68 34.42
CA ILE A 77 5.67 -19.71 33.53
C ILE A 77 4.18 -20.02 33.34
N PRO A 78 3.29 -19.04 33.56
CA PRO A 78 1.85 -19.24 33.37
C PRO A 78 1.53 -19.49 31.87
N PRO A 79 0.43 -20.20 31.56
CA PRO A 79 -0.02 -20.40 30.19
C PRO A 79 -0.43 -19.06 29.59
N GLY A 80 0.00 -18.85 28.35
CA GLY A 80 -0.36 -17.68 27.54
C GLY A 80 -1.65 -17.90 26.75
N PRO A 81 -2.13 -16.88 26.04
CA PRO A 81 -3.39 -16.92 25.30
C PRO A 81 -3.42 -17.94 24.14
N ASN A 82 -2.26 -18.42 23.67
CA ASN A 82 -2.12 -19.37 22.55
C ASN A 82 -1.72 -20.78 22.99
N HIS A 83 -2.10 -21.20 24.20
CA HIS A 83 -1.71 -22.49 24.79
C HIS A 83 -0.20 -22.71 24.95
N GLY A 84 0.64 -21.72 24.63
CA GLY A 84 2.07 -21.70 24.89
C GLY A 84 2.41 -21.00 26.22
N PRO A 85 3.70 -20.91 26.61
CA PRO A 85 4.13 -20.15 27.78
C PRO A 85 3.83 -18.66 27.58
N HIS A 86 3.49 -17.96 28.66
CA HIS A 86 3.23 -16.52 28.59
C HIS A 86 4.52 -15.77 28.23
N PRO A 87 4.52 -14.89 27.21
CA PRO A 87 5.75 -14.27 26.70
C PRO A 87 6.37 -13.24 27.65
N CYS A 88 5.56 -12.59 28.51
CA CYS A 88 5.98 -11.44 29.32
C CYS A 88 5.72 -11.59 30.81
N ARG A 89 5.32 -12.76 31.27
CA ARG A 89 5.08 -13.01 32.70
C ARG A 89 5.65 -14.34 33.14
N ARG A 90 6.16 -14.38 34.38
CA ARG A 90 6.59 -15.60 35.06
C ARG A 90 5.94 -15.65 36.44
N PHE A 91 5.87 -16.83 37.03
CA PHE A 91 5.49 -16.96 38.45
C PHE A 91 6.60 -16.39 39.31
N ARG A 92 6.22 -15.68 40.39
CA ARG A 92 7.17 -15.15 41.39
C ARG A 92 7.87 -16.28 42.14
N GLN A 93 7.17 -17.38 42.34
CA GLN A 93 7.70 -18.63 42.92
C GLN A 93 7.22 -19.82 42.09
N PRO A 94 8.05 -20.87 41.91
CA PRO A 94 7.67 -22.07 41.17
C PRO A 94 6.42 -22.72 41.76
N GLN A 95 5.46 -23.03 40.89
CA GLN A 95 4.15 -23.60 41.30
C GLN A 95 4.17 -25.12 41.17
N TRP A 96 4.88 -25.81 42.08
CA TRP A 96 5.06 -27.26 42.05
C TRP A 96 3.74 -28.05 42.08
N GLN A 97 2.69 -27.48 42.66
CA GLN A 97 1.34 -28.05 42.71
C GLN A 97 0.70 -28.25 41.32
N LEU A 98 1.17 -27.57 40.28
CA LEU A 98 0.66 -27.72 38.92
C LEU A 98 1.13 -29.05 38.27
N LEU A 99 2.05 -29.77 38.87
CA LEU A 99 2.49 -31.09 38.41
C LEU A 99 1.60 -32.24 38.96
N ASP A 100 0.72 -31.96 39.90
CA ASP A 100 -0.17 -32.95 40.42
C ASP A 100 -1.36 -33.17 39.48
N PRO A 101 -1.58 -34.40 38.93
CA PRO A 101 -2.65 -34.68 37.96
C PRO A 101 -4.06 -34.47 38.50
N ASN A 102 -4.24 -34.34 39.82
CA ASN A 102 -5.53 -34.05 40.46
C ASN A 102 -5.84 -32.55 40.62
N THR A 103 -4.91 -31.67 40.27
CA THR A 103 -5.13 -30.23 40.36
C THR A 103 -5.87 -29.76 39.10
N THR A 104 -7.12 -29.32 39.26
CA THR A 104 -7.87 -28.69 38.18
C THR A 104 -7.17 -27.40 37.71
N ALA A 105 -7.10 -27.15 36.42
CA ALA A 105 -6.37 -26.06 35.75
C ALA A 105 -6.78 -24.62 36.17
N THR A 106 -7.69 -24.50 37.14
CA THR A 106 -8.22 -23.22 37.64
C THR A 106 -7.33 -22.55 38.69
N ASN A 107 -6.39 -23.28 39.33
CA ASN A 107 -5.62 -22.73 40.47
C ASN A 107 -4.43 -21.83 40.06
N TRP A 108 -4.06 -21.76 38.79
CA TRP A 108 -2.94 -20.89 38.37
C TRP A 108 -3.32 -19.40 38.32
N SER A 109 -4.62 -19.07 38.23
CA SER A 109 -5.09 -17.67 38.14
C SER A 109 -4.89 -16.88 39.44
N GLU A 110 -4.75 -17.58 40.58
CA GLU A 110 -4.50 -16.98 41.91
C GLU A 110 -3.01 -16.82 42.21
N ALA A 111 -2.13 -17.47 41.43
CA ALA A 111 -0.70 -17.41 41.67
C ALA A 111 -0.11 -16.05 41.32
N ALA A 112 0.70 -15.50 42.24
CA ALA A 112 1.36 -14.21 42.00
C ALA A 112 2.34 -14.29 40.83
N THR A 113 2.09 -13.48 39.80
CA THR A 113 2.96 -13.35 38.61
C THR A 113 3.71 -12.03 38.61
N GLU A 114 4.90 -12.02 38.00
CA GLU A 114 5.71 -10.82 37.83
C GLU A 114 6.15 -10.68 36.35
N PRO A 115 6.50 -9.47 35.90
CA PRO A 115 7.08 -9.29 34.59
C PRO A 115 8.47 -9.94 34.48
N CYS A 116 8.97 -10.12 33.25
CA CYS A 116 10.31 -10.66 33.01
C CYS A 116 11.40 -9.68 33.49
N VAL A 117 11.90 -9.84 34.70
CA VAL A 117 12.90 -8.95 35.32
C VAL A 117 14.30 -9.25 34.78
N ASP A 118 14.62 -10.53 34.58
CA ASP A 118 15.95 -11.00 34.16
C ASP A 118 16.09 -11.17 32.63
N GLY A 119 15.12 -10.65 31.84
CA GLY A 119 15.15 -10.72 30.38
C GLY A 119 14.33 -11.87 29.79
N TRP A 120 14.58 -12.16 28.53
CA TRP A 120 13.83 -13.12 27.72
C TRP A 120 14.74 -14.18 27.10
N VAL A 121 14.21 -15.36 26.90
CA VAL A 121 14.80 -16.44 26.11
C VAL A 121 13.99 -16.59 24.82
N TYR A 122 14.65 -16.44 23.69
CA TYR A 122 14.04 -16.50 22.34
C TYR A 122 14.17 -17.90 21.76
N ASP A 123 13.10 -18.38 21.13
CA ASP A 123 13.12 -19.58 20.33
C ASP A 123 13.78 -19.31 18.98
N ARG A 124 14.89 -19.99 18.73
CA ARG A 124 15.68 -19.83 17.50
C ARG A 124 15.37 -20.87 16.42
N SER A 125 14.33 -21.68 16.61
CA SER A 125 13.96 -22.76 15.67
C SER A 125 13.48 -22.19 14.33
N THR A 126 12.76 -21.06 14.35
CA THR A 126 12.20 -20.44 13.13
C THR A 126 13.07 -19.26 12.64
N PHE A 127 13.60 -18.46 13.57
CA PHE A 127 14.44 -17.31 13.26
C PHE A 127 15.73 -17.38 14.10
N THR A 128 16.86 -17.53 13.45
CA THR A 128 18.16 -17.66 14.12
C THR A 128 18.63 -16.35 14.74
N SER A 129 18.30 -15.21 14.10
CA SER A 129 18.62 -13.85 14.57
C SER A 129 17.63 -12.85 14.01
N THR A 130 17.15 -11.92 14.85
CA THR A 130 16.31 -10.78 14.47
C THR A 130 16.80 -9.50 15.12
N ILE A 131 16.59 -8.36 14.47
CA ILE A 131 17.27 -7.09 14.78
C ILE A 131 16.52 -6.25 15.83
N VAL A 132 15.21 -6.46 16.06
CA VAL A 132 14.38 -5.47 16.76
C VAL A 132 13.58 -6.08 17.90
N ALA A 133 13.64 -5.41 19.08
CA ALA A 133 12.72 -5.65 20.18
C ALA A 133 11.28 -5.23 19.78
N GLU A 134 10.28 -5.97 20.26
CA GLU A 134 8.87 -5.86 19.83
C GLU A 134 8.29 -4.45 19.93
N ALA A 135 8.61 -3.70 21.00
CA ALA A 135 8.11 -2.35 21.24
C ALA A 135 8.59 -1.30 20.22
N LEU A 136 9.77 -1.49 19.63
CA LEU A 136 10.38 -0.53 18.68
C LEU A 136 10.03 -0.82 17.21
N LYS A 137 9.50 -2.00 16.90
CA LYS A 137 9.21 -2.41 15.52
C LYS A 137 8.31 -1.42 14.75
N PRO A 138 7.15 -0.95 15.27
CA PRO A 138 6.31 0.00 14.54
C PRO A 138 7.00 1.34 14.28
N MET A 139 7.83 1.80 15.21
CA MET A 139 8.59 3.05 15.05
C MET A 139 9.70 2.90 14.01
N ALA A 140 10.43 1.78 14.02
CA ALA A 140 11.45 1.47 13.01
C ALA A 140 10.85 1.42 11.60
N GLN A 141 9.67 0.82 11.45
CA GLN A 141 8.92 0.79 10.19
C GLN A 141 8.55 2.19 9.70
N SER A 142 8.05 3.04 10.58
CA SER A 142 7.71 4.44 10.23
C SER A 142 8.93 5.25 9.84
N ILE A 143 10.08 5.07 10.51
CA ILE A 143 11.34 5.72 10.17
C ILE A 143 11.83 5.24 8.79
N TYR A 144 11.78 3.94 8.51
CA TYR A 144 12.12 3.38 7.19
C TYR A 144 11.26 3.99 6.08
N LEU A 145 9.93 4.02 6.24
CA LEU A 145 9.00 4.60 5.27
C LEU A 145 9.20 6.10 5.09
N SER A 146 9.55 6.81 6.16
CA SER A 146 9.93 8.24 6.10
C SER A 146 11.21 8.43 5.26
N GLY A 147 12.20 7.56 5.45
CA GLY A 147 13.42 7.54 4.63
C GLY A 147 13.13 7.29 3.15
N VAL A 148 12.20 6.39 2.83
CA VAL A 148 11.74 6.16 1.44
C VAL A 148 11.10 7.42 0.85
N LEU A 149 10.29 8.14 1.62
CA LEU A 149 9.65 9.39 1.17
C LEU A 149 10.68 10.48 0.88
N VAL A 150 11.62 10.70 1.78
CA VAL A 150 12.72 11.66 1.60
C VAL A 150 13.60 11.27 0.41
N GLY A 151 13.95 9.98 0.32
CA GLY A 151 14.74 9.45 -0.80
C GLY A 151 14.06 9.66 -2.16
N ALA A 152 12.75 9.44 -2.23
CA ALA A 152 11.97 9.69 -3.44
C ALA A 152 11.98 11.17 -3.85
N ALA A 153 11.84 12.10 -2.91
CA ALA A 153 11.92 13.53 -3.17
C ALA A 153 13.31 13.96 -3.67
N VAL A 154 14.37 13.47 -3.02
CA VAL A 154 15.77 13.74 -3.42
C VAL A 154 16.07 13.16 -4.79
N CYS A 155 15.70 11.88 -5.03
CA CYS A 155 15.89 11.23 -6.33
C CYS A 155 15.10 11.94 -7.44
N GLY A 156 13.87 12.39 -7.16
CA GLY A 156 13.09 13.19 -8.11
C GLY A 156 13.80 14.46 -8.51
N HIS A 157 14.30 15.21 -7.54
CA HIS A 157 15.03 16.46 -7.79
C HIS A 157 16.36 16.23 -8.55
N ILE A 158 17.07 15.16 -8.25
CA ILE A 158 18.27 14.75 -8.97
C ILE A 158 17.90 14.34 -10.40
N SER A 159 16.82 13.57 -10.57
CA SER A 159 16.32 13.15 -11.88
C SER A 159 16.02 14.35 -12.78
N ASP A 160 15.30 15.35 -12.28
CA ASP A 160 14.96 16.57 -13.02
C ASP A 160 16.19 17.37 -13.47
N ARG A 161 17.33 17.22 -12.80
CA ARG A 161 18.56 17.93 -13.13
C ARG A 161 19.51 17.14 -14.04
N TRP A 162 19.54 15.83 -13.91
CA TRP A 162 20.58 14.97 -14.48
C TRP A 162 20.10 14.02 -15.55
N LEU A 163 18.80 13.69 -15.56
CA LEU A 163 18.23 12.84 -16.61
C LEU A 163 17.74 13.70 -17.77
N ALA A 164 17.86 13.14 -18.97
CA ALA A 164 17.33 13.78 -20.16
C ALA A 164 15.80 13.82 -20.10
N GLU A 165 15.25 15.02 -20.31
CA GLU A 165 13.81 15.23 -20.37
C GLU A 165 13.20 14.53 -21.60
N SER A 166 11.90 14.19 -21.49
CA SER A 166 11.22 13.62 -22.64
C SER A 166 11.15 14.62 -23.78
N ALA A 167 11.36 14.16 -25.03
CA ALA A 167 11.29 15.02 -26.20
C ALA A 167 9.96 15.83 -26.26
N ARG A 168 8.83 15.19 -25.92
CA ARG A 168 7.52 15.86 -25.87
C ARG A 168 7.48 17.00 -24.85
N TRP A 169 8.04 16.79 -23.66
CA TRP A 169 8.10 17.82 -22.63
C TRP A 169 8.97 19.00 -23.06
N LEU A 170 10.15 18.72 -23.64
CA LEU A 170 11.06 19.75 -24.16
C LEU A 170 10.38 20.62 -25.22
N LEU A 171 9.61 20.00 -26.12
CA LEU A 171 8.88 20.70 -27.16
C LEU A 171 7.77 21.58 -26.57
N LEU A 172 6.99 21.06 -25.62
CA LEU A 172 5.93 21.83 -24.93
C LEU A 172 6.50 22.94 -24.05
N ALA A 173 7.72 22.77 -23.52
CA ALA A 173 8.44 23.79 -22.77
C ALA A 173 9.12 24.87 -23.65
N GLY A 174 8.99 24.78 -24.99
CA GLY A 174 9.59 25.71 -25.93
C GLY A 174 11.07 25.44 -26.24
N ARG A 175 11.67 24.35 -25.72
CA ARG A 175 13.07 23.94 -25.96
C ARG A 175 13.17 23.05 -27.19
N LEU A 176 12.81 23.60 -28.32
CA LEU A 176 12.59 22.86 -29.58
C LEU A 176 13.85 22.15 -30.11
N GLU A 177 15.02 22.80 -30.07
CA GLU A 177 16.27 22.21 -30.52
C GLU A 177 16.69 21.00 -29.69
N GLU A 178 16.47 21.04 -28.37
CA GLU A 178 16.79 19.94 -27.49
C GLU A 178 15.81 18.77 -27.69
N GLY A 179 14.53 19.08 -27.84
CA GLY A 179 13.52 18.07 -28.18
C GLY A 179 13.82 17.35 -29.51
N LEU A 180 14.28 18.09 -30.54
CA LEU A 180 14.70 17.50 -31.81
C LEU A 180 15.92 16.58 -31.62
N ARG A 181 16.94 17.01 -30.86
CA ARG A 181 18.13 16.20 -30.59
C ARG A 181 17.77 14.88 -29.86
N GLU A 182 16.88 14.93 -28.88
CA GLU A 182 16.44 13.71 -28.17
C GLU A 182 15.65 12.77 -29.09
N LEU A 183 14.79 13.26 -29.98
CA LEU A 183 14.11 12.43 -30.99
C LEU A 183 15.10 11.77 -31.95
N GLN A 184 16.09 12.51 -32.42
CA GLN A 184 17.16 11.97 -33.25
C GLN A 184 17.98 10.92 -32.56
N ARG A 185 18.29 11.13 -31.26
CA ARG A 185 18.97 10.15 -30.40
C ARG A 185 18.17 8.87 -30.24
N VAL A 186 16.88 8.97 -29.97
CA VAL A 186 15.97 7.82 -29.86
C VAL A 186 15.89 7.05 -31.18
N ALA A 187 15.76 7.77 -32.31
CA ALA A 187 15.77 7.16 -33.66
C ALA A 187 17.08 6.42 -33.93
N ALA A 188 18.21 6.98 -33.53
CA ALA A 188 19.52 6.35 -33.67
C ALA A 188 19.64 5.04 -32.86
N ILE A 189 19.18 5.04 -31.61
CA ILE A 189 19.19 3.86 -30.74
C ILE A 189 18.24 2.78 -31.25
N ASN A 190 17.09 3.17 -31.82
CA ASN A 190 16.11 2.27 -32.40
C ASN A 190 16.53 1.75 -33.81
N GLY A 191 17.71 2.16 -34.32
CA GLY A 191 18.23 1.73 -35.60
C GLY A 191 17.62 2.46 -36.82
N ARG A 192 16.85 3.53 -36.59
CA ARG A 192 16.18 4.33 -37.64
C ARG A 192 16.88 5.67 -37.92
N LYS A 193 18.20 5.65 -38.03
CA LYS A 193 19.03 6.86 -38.21
C LYS A 193 18.60 7.70 -39.43
N ALA A 194 18.18 7.07 -40.53
CA ALA A 194 17.73 7.79 -41.72
C ALA A 194 16.49 8.64 -41.41
N VAL A 195 15.54 8.12 -40.65
CA VAL A 195 14.34 8.86 -40.21
C VAL A 195 14.72 10.00 -39.28
N GLY A 196 15.63 9.73 -38.31
CA GLY A 196 16.12 10.75 -37.39
C GLY A 196 16.79 11.92 -38.09
N ASN A 197 17.62 11.65 -39.11
CA ASN A 197 18.29 12.68 -39.89
C ASN A 197 17.34 13.48 -40.80
N ALA A 198 16.21 12.90 -41.21
CA ALA A 198 15.18 13.57 -42.01
C ALA A 198 14.24 14.45 -41.17
N LEU A 199 14.29 14.33 -39.83
CA LEU A 199 13.53 15.17 -38.91
C LEU A 199 14.10 16.58 -38.87
N THR A 200 13.35 17.52 -39.49
CA THR A 200 13.64 18.95 -39.44
C THR A 200 12.77 19.66 -38.42
N MET A 201 13.17 20.86 -38.03
CA MET A 201 12.40 21.71 -37.12
C MET A 201 11.00 22.00 -37.65
N GLU A 202 10.88 22.18 -38.99
CA GLU A 202 9.61 22.48 -39.67
C GLU A 202 8.61 21.30 -39.54
N VAL A 203 9.08 20.07 -39.78
CA VAL A 203 8.27 18.86 -39.64
C VAL A 203 7.81 18.70 -38.17
N LEU A 204 8.70 19.01 -37.24
CA LEU A 204 8.39 18.93 -35.80
C LEU A 204 7.35 19.97 -35.39
N LEU A 205 7.51 21.23 -35.82
CA LEU A 205 6.56 22.30 -35.56
C LEU A 205 5.20 22.01 -36.18
N SER A 206 5.15 21.51 -37.42
CA SER A 206 3.89 21.12 -38.06
C SER A 206 3.17 20.00 -37.33
N ALA A 207 3.91 19.02 -36.81
CA ALA A 207 3.35 17.92 -36.00
C ALA A 207 2.84 18.38 -34.63
N MET A 208 3.47 19.41 -34.07
CA MET A 208 3.12 19.99 -32.78
C MET A 208 2.12 21.14 -32.86
N GLN A 209 1.82 21.66 -34.03
CA GLN A 209 0.99 22.85 -34.24
C GLN A 209 -0.42 22.68 -33.67
N GLU A 210 -0.97 21.47 -33.71
CA GLU A 210 -2.26 21.14 -33.14
C GLU A 210 -2.18 21.10 -31.61
N GLU A 211 -1.10 20.59 -31.03
CA GLU A 211 -0.87 20.56 -29.59
C GLU A 211 -0.48 21.93 -29.02
N LEU A 212 0.30 22.71 -29.74
CA LEU A 212 0.70 24.08 -29.37
C LEU A 212 -0.45 25.09 -29.49
N SER A 213 -1.35 24.90 -30.46
CA SER A 213 -2.53 25.79 -30.65
C SER A 213 -3.56 25.65 -29.54
N VAL A 214 -3.58 24.52 -28.84
CA VAL A 214 -4.38 24.30 -27.64
C VAL A 214 -3.83 25.08 -26.43
N GLY A 215 -2.68 25.75 -26.57
CA GLY A 215 -2.27 26.92 -25.80
C GLY A 215 -2.14 26.77 -24.29
N GLN A 216 -1.72 25.59 -23.82
CA GLN A 216 -1.51 25.41 -22.38
C GLN A 216 -0.05 25.13 -22.07
N GLY A 217 0.65 26.20 -21.66
CA GLY A 217 1.88 26.06 -20.88
C GLY A 217 1.67 25.18 -19.64
N PRO A 218 2.75 24.73 -18.97
CA PRO A 218 2.67 23.83 -17.83
C PRO A 218 1.71 24.41 -16.78
N ALA A 219 0.60 23.69 -16.54
CA ALA A 219 -0.40 24.11 -15.59
C ALA A 219 0.20 24.10 -14.18
N SER A 220 0.05 25.20 -13.46
CA SER A 220 0.53 25.29 -12.08
C SER A 220 -0.11 24.19 -11.21
N PRO A 221 0.66 23.47 -10.36
CA PRO A 221 0.11 22.50 -9.39
C PRO A 221 -1.04 23.07 -8.53
N GLY A 222 -1.03 24.39 -8.28
CA GLY A 222 -2.10 25.09 -7.58
C GLY A 222 -3.46 25.04 -8.28
N ALA A 223 -3.52 24.78 -9.59
CA ALA A 223 -4.76 24.65 -10.33
C ALA A 223 -5.62 23.47 -9.83
N LEU A 224 -5.01 22.40 -9.28
CA LEU A 224 -5.70 21.25 -8.69
C LEU A 224 -6.66 21.69 -7.55
N PHE A 225 -6.29 22.70 -6.78
CA PHE A 225 -7.08 23.17 -5.63
C PHE A 225 -7.92 24.42 -5.93
N ARG A 226 -7.49 25.24 -6.93
CA ARG A 226 -8.19 26.47 -7.28
C ARG A 226 -9.41 26.23 -8.18
N THR A 227 -9.36 25.19 -9.03
CA THR A 227 -10.45 24.90 -9.97
C THR A 227 -11.57 24.13 -9.25
N PRO A 228 -12.83 24.63 -9.21
CA PRO A 228 -13.91 24.00 -8.45
C PRO A 228 -14.17 22.54 -8.81
N GLY A 229 -14.15 22.19 -10.11
CA GLY A 229 -14.35 20.81 -10.58
C GLY A 229 -13.21 19.86 -10.24
N LEU A 230 -11.98 20.36 -10.11
CA LEU A 230 -10.81 19.57 -9.77
C LEU A 230 -10.60 19.43 -8.27
N ARG A 231 -10.98 20.42 -7.48
CA ARG A 231 -10.77 20.44 -6.03
C ARG A 231 -11.38 19.22 -5.33
N LEU A 232 -12.65 18.91 -5.61
CA LEU A 232 -13.32 17.74 -5.03
C LEU A 232 -12.66 16.44 -5.48
N ARG A 233 -12.34 16.31 -6.78
CA ARG A 233 -11.64 15.14 -7.33
C ARG A 233 -10.29 14.96 -6.65
N THR A 234 -9.53 16.05 -6.48
CA THR A 234 -8.24 16.04 -5.80
C THR A 234 -8.34 15.58 -4.35
N CYS A 235 -9.22 16.17 -3.55
CA CYS A 235 -9.37 15.83 -2.14
C CYS A 235 -9.80 14.36 -1.93
N VAL A 236 -10.81 13.91 -2.66
CA VAL A 236 -11.31 12.53 -2.50
C VAL A 236 -10.31 11.50 -3.02
N SER A 237 -9.68 11.75 -4.17
CA SER A 237 -8.66 10.82 -4.68
C SER A 237 -7.44 10.77 -3.76
N THR A 238 -6.99 11.89 -3.20
CA THR A 238 -5.91 11.93 -2.21
C THR A 238 -6.27 11.14 -0.95
N LEU A 239 -7.53 11.21 -0.50
CA LEU A 239 -8.01 10.39 0.61
C LEU A 239 -7.96 8.89 0.28
N CYS A 240 -8.31 8.48 -0.95
CA CYS A 240 -8.22 7.08 -1.37
C CYS A 240 -6.76 6.57 -1.39
N TRP A 241 -5.83 7.39 -1.89
CA TRP A 241 -4.40 7.08 -1.87
C TRP A 241 -3.86 6.94 -0.44
N PHE A 242 -4.24 7.89 0.43
CA PHE A 242 -3.87 7.85 1.85
C PHE A 242 -4.42 6.61 2.54
N ALA A 243 -5.71 6.30 2.36
CA ALA A 243 -6.36 5.16 2.98
C ALA A 243 -5.71 3.83 2.59
N PHE A 244 -5.33 3.68 1.31
CA PHE A 244 -4.55 2.53 0.86
C PHE A 244 -3.23 2.42 1.62
N GLY A 245 -2.40 3.46 1.59
CA GLY A 245 -1.09 3.45 2.24
C GLY A 245 -1.19 3.18 3.73
N PHE A 246 -2.11 3.86 4.42
CA PHE A 246 -2.34 3.74 5.85
C PHE A 246 -2.74 2.30 6.25
N THR A 247 -3.75 1.75 5.59
CA THR A 247 -4.29 0.43 5.98
C THR A 247 -3.39 -0.70 5.50
N PHE A 248 -2.91 -0.62 4.25
CA PHE A 248 -2.08 -1.69 3.68
C PHE A 248 -0.77 -1.86 4.47
N TYR A 249 -0.02 -0.78 4.65
CA TYR A 249 1.26 -0.86 5.37
C TYR A 249 1.07 -1.09 6.86
N GLY A 250 -0.01 -0.59 7.46
CA GLY A 250 -0.35 -0.87 8.86
C GLY A 250 -0.60 -2.36 9.13
N LEU A 251 -1.19 -3.09 8.18
CA LEU A 251 -1.48 -4.52 8.30
C LEU A 251 -0.39 -5.40 7.69
N ALA A 252 0.10 -5.08 6.48
CA ALA A 252 1.05 -5.93 5.77
C ALA A 252 2.41 -6.05 6.44
N LEU A 253 2.82 -5.03 7.17
CA LEU A 253 4.06 -5.05 7.95
C LEU A 253 3.92 -5.75 9.31
N ASP A 254 2.73 -6.21 9.65
CA ASP A 254 2.45 -6.90 10.91
C ASP A 254 1.74 -8.24 10.70
N LEU A 255 2.22 -9.02 9.77
CA LEU A 255 1.66 -10.34 9.47
C LEU A 255 1.74 -11.31 10.65
N GLN A 256 2.71 -11.13 11.55
CA GLN A 256 2.85 -11.96 12.75
C GLN A 256 1.69 -11.83 13.74
N ALA A 257 1.09 -10.63 13.83
CA ALA A 257 -0.08 -10.42 14.70
C ALA A 257 -1.35 -11.10 14.15
N ILE A 258 -1.36 -11.41 12.85
CA ILE A 258 -2.51 -11.99 12.16
C ILE A 258 -2.44 -13.52 12.15
N SER A 259 -1.24 -14.09 11.99
CA SER A 259 -1.04 -15.54 11.86
C SER A 259 0.27 -15.98 12.49
N SER A 260 0.25 -17.17 13.07
CA SER A 260 1.46 -17.83 13.61
C SER A 260 2.47 -18.24 12.53
N ASN A 261 2.01 -18.46 11.31
CA ASN A 261 2.87 -18.85 10.17
C ASN A 261 2.96 -17.73 9.13
N ILE A 262 3.96 -16.88 9.29
CA ILE A 262 4.21 -15.71 8.43
C ILE A 262 4.57 -16.11 6.98
N PHE A 263 5.29 -17.25 6.80
CA PHE A 263 5.69 -17.73 5.48
C PHE A 263 4.46 -18.14 4.66
N LEU A 264 3.60 -18.97 5.24
CA LEU A 264 2.36 -19.40 4.59
C LEU A 264 1.47 -18.22 4.25
N LEU A 265 1.31 -17.29 5.18
CA LEU A 265 0.48 -16.10 4.98
C LEU A 265 1.02 -15.20 3.85
N SER A 266 2.35 -14.99 3.79
CA SER A 266 2.99 -14.18 2.73
C SER A 266 2.82 -14.82 1.35
N VAL A 267 2.99 -16.14 1.24
CA VAL A 267 2.75 -16.88 -0.01
C VAL A 267 1.29 -16.80 -0.42
N LEU A 268 0.37 -16.98 0.53
CA LEU A 268 -1.07 -16.94 0.26
C LEU A 268 -1.52 -15.57 -0.25
N ILE A 269 -1.04 -14.48 0.37
CA ILE A 269 -1.30 -13.12 -0.10
C ILE A 269 -0.80 -12.95 -1.54
N GLY A 270 0.42 -13.38 -1.85
CA GLY A 270 1.00 -13.25 -3.18
C GLY A 270 0.22 -14.05 -4.25
N VAL A 271 -0.18 -15.28 -3.92
CA VAL A 271 -0.93 -16.15 -4.85
C VAL A 271 -2.34 -15.61 -5.12
N VAL A 272 -3.03 -15.08 -4.09
CA VAL A 272 -4.40 -14.56 -4.23
C VAL A 272 -4.42 -13.16 -4.85
N ASP A 273 -3.36 -12.37 -4.72
CA ASP A 273 -3.26 -11.01 -5.28
C ASP A 273 -3.32 -11.00 -6.82
N ILE A 274 -2.72 -12.01 -7.48
CA ILE A 274 -2.72 -12.09 -8.96
C ILE A 274 -4.14 -12.23 -9.53
N PRO A 275 -4.94 -13.24 -9.15
CA PRO A 275 -6.32 -13.37 -9.64
C PRO A 275 -7.20 -12.18 -9.22
N ALA A 276 -6.97 -11.58 -8.05
CA ALA A 276 -7.70 -10.40 -7.62
C ALA A 276 -7.42 -9.18 -8.52
N LYS A 277 -6.18 -8.97 -8.96
CA LYS A 277 -5.82 -7.93 -9.94
C LYS A 277 -6.46 -8.16 -11.30
N ILE A 278 -6.52 -9.39 -11.76
CA ILE A 278 -7.25 -9.75 -13.00
C ILE A 278 -8.75 -9.48 -12.81
N GLY A 279 -9.30 -9.90 -11.68
CA GLY A 279 -10.71 -9.68 -11.34
C GLY A 279 -11.08 -8.21 -11.31
N ILE A 280 -10.27 -7.34 -10.70
CA ILE A 280 -10.56 -5.91 -10.66
C ILE A 280 -10.48 -5.26 -12.05
N LEU A 281 -9.55 -5.69 -12.92
CA LEU A 281 -9.49 -5.18 -14.30
C LEU A 281 -10.75 -5.55 -15.09
N LEU A 282 -11.28 -6.76 -14.92
CA LEU A 282 -12.54 -7.17 -15.50
C LEU A 282 -13.72 -6.38 -14.93
N LEU A 283 -13.71 -6.12 -13.63
CA LEU A 283 -14.75 -5.36 -12.95
C LEU A 283 -14.76 -3.89 -13.42
N LEU A 284 -13.60 -3.27 -13.57
CA LEU A 284 -13.44 -1.92 -14.14
C LEU A 284 -14.07 -1.80 -15.52
N ASN A 285 -13.91 -2.83 -16.35
CA ASN A 285 -14.47 -2.84 -17.70
C ASN A 285 -15.98 -3.07 -17.72
N ARG A 286 -16.52 -3.85 -16.77
CA ARG A 286 -17.96 -4.20 -16.74
C ARG A 286 -18.81 -3.23 -15.93
N LEU A 287 -18.41 -2.88 -14.71
CA LEU A 287 -19.16 -2.03 -13.80
C LEU A 287 -18.80 -0.54 -13.92
N GLY A 288 -17.57 -0.24 -14.33
CA GLY A 288 -17.05 1.12 -14.36
C GLY A 288 -16.06 1.39 -13.23
N ARG A 289 -15.45 2.57 -13.26
CA ARG A 289 -14.30 2.90 -12.37
C ARG A 289 -14.78 3.27 -10.96
N ARG A 290 -15.81 4.11 -10.86
CA ARG A 290 -16.39 4.57 -9.60
C ARG A 290 -16.92 3.42 -8.75
N PRO A 291 -17.85 2.55 -9.21
CA PRO A 291 -18.36 1.47 -8.38
C PRO A 291 -17.29 0.43 -8.04
N SER A 292 -16.36 0.14 -8.96
CA SER A 292 -15.25 -0.79 -8.69
C SER A 292 -14.36 -0.28 -7.58
N GLN A 293 -14.03 1.01 -7.55
CA GLN A 293 -13.24 1.64 -6.49
C GLN A 293 -13.95 1.57 -5.14
N VAL A 294 -15.25 1.93 -5.12
CA VAL A 294 -16.06 1.91 -3.90
C VAL A 294 -16.17 0.49 -3.34
N VAL A 295 -16.53 -0.49 -4.19
CA VAL A 295 -16.70 -1.89 -3.77
C VAL A 295 -15.38 -2.44 -3.22
N SER A 296 -14.26 -2.20 -3.88
CA SER A 296 -12.96 -2.70 -3.43
C SER A 296 -12.56 -2.16 -2.06
N LEU A 297 -12.69 -0.84 -1.83
CA LEU A 297 -12.35 -0.20 -0.55
C LEU A 297 -13.31 -0.60 0.56
N VAL A 298 -14.61 -0.57 0.31
CA VAL A 298 -15.62 -0.90 1.31
C VAL A 298 -15.54 -2.37 1.69
N LEU A 299 -15.43 -3.28 0.71
CA LEU A 299 -15.31 -4.71 0.99
C LEU A 299 -14.03 -5.02 1.79
N ALA A 300 -12.89 -4.44 1.40
CA ALA A 300 -11.64 -4.59 2.14
C ALA A 300 -11.78 -4.11 3.59
N GLY A 301 -12.34 -2.93 3.80
CA GLY A 301 -12.56 -2.38 5.13
C GLY A 301 -13.54 -3.21 5.97
N LEU A 302 -14.61 -3.72 5.37
CA LEU A 302 -15.57 -4.59 6.05
C LEU A 302 -14.95 -5.94 6.45
N CYS A 303 -14.09 -6.54 5.61
CA CYS A 303 -13.34 -7.75 5.97
C CYS A 303 -12.44 -7.52 7.19
N ILE A 304 -11.77 -6.36 7.25
CA ILE A 304 -10.93 -5.99 8.38
C ILE A 304 -11.77 -5.75 9.64
N LEU A 305 -12.91 -5.06 9.53
CA LEU A 305 -13.84 -4.85 10.64
C LEU A 305 -14.45 -6.16 11.13
N ALA A 306 -14.86 -7.05 10.22
CA ALA A 306 -15.38 -8.37 10.58
C ALA A 306 -14.37 -9.18 11.39
N ASN A 307 -13.07 -9.02 11.11
CA ASN A 307 -12.01 -9.69 11.87
C ASN A 307 -11.97 -9.29 13.36
N THR A 308 -12.53 -8.12 13.73
CA THR A 308 -12.66 -7.72 15.16
C THR A 308 -13.73 -8.50 15.90
N LEU A 309 -14.74 -9.01 15.18
CA LEU A 309 -15.87 -9.75 15.75
C LEU A 309 -15.58 -11.25 15.88
N VAL A 310 -14.55 -11.74 15.20
CA VAL A 310 -14.20 -13.17 15.16
C VAL A 310 -13.41 -13.55 16.42
N PRO A 311 -13.84 -14.59 17.17
CA PRO A 311 -13.14 -15.05 18.35
C PRO A 311 -11.69 -15.46 18.08
N PRO A 312 -10.75 -15.26 19.02
CA PRO A 312 -9.34 -15.59 18.83
C PRO A 312 -9.08 -17.10 18.59
N GLU A 313 -10.01 -17.96 18.98
CA GLU A 313 -9.92 -19.41 18.79
C GLU A 313 -10.06 -19.86 17.35
N THR A 314 -10.70 -19.06 16.49
CA THR A 314 -10.88 -19.36 15.06
C THR A 314 -9.79 -18.74 14.18
N GLY A 315 -8.53 -19.14 14.40
CA GLY A 315 -7.37 -18.58 13.72
C GLY A 315 -7.42 -18.65 12.18
N ILE A 316 -8.01 -19.72 11.60
CA ILE A 316 -8.14 -19.89 10.15
C ILE A 316 -9.07 -18.81 9.57
N LEU A 317 -10.22 -18.56 10.19
CA LEU A 317 -11.19 -17.56 9.72
C LEU A 317 -10.60 -16.15 9.82
N ARG A 318 -9.89 -15.83 10.91
CA ARG A 318 -9.18 -14.56 11.08
C ARG A 318 -8.13 -14.32 9.99
N SER A 319 -7.33 -15.35 9.71
CA SER A 319 -6.30 -15.28 8.65
C SER A 319 -6.94 -15.10 7.27
N ALA A 320 -8.04 -15.81 6.97
CA ALA A 320 -8.76 -15.67 5.71
C ALA A 320 -9.33 -14.25 5.52
N LEU A 321 -9.97 -13.69 6.55
CA LEU A 321 -10.50 -12.31 6.50
C LEU A 321 -9.38 -11.28 6.33
N ALA A 322 -8.24 -11.47 6.99
CA ALA A 322 -7.07 -10.59 6.84
C ALA A 322 -6.49 -10.65 5.42
N VAL A 323 -6.35 -11.85 4.84
CA VAL A 323 -5.89 -12.02 3.45
C VAL A 323 -6.85 -11.34 2.48
N LEU A 324 -8.16 -11.58 2.63
CA LEU A 324 -9.19 -10.94 1.80
C LEU A 324 -9.14 -9.41 1.92
N GLY A 325 -8.97 -8.88 3.13
CA GLY A 325 -8.81 -7.45 3.36
C GLY A 325 -7.59 -6.86 2.65
N LEU A 326 -6.41 -7.49 2.80
CA LEU A 326 -5.17 -7.04 2.16
C LEU A 326 -5.21 -7.14 0.64
N VAL A 327 -5.76 -8.24 0.11
CA VAL A 327 -5.92 -8.44 -1.34
C VAL A 327 -6.94 -7.46 -1.92
N GLY A 328 -8.03 -7.19 -1.19
CA GLY A 328 -9.01 -6.17 -1.55
C GLY A 328 -8.39 -4.77 -1.61
N LEU A 329 -7.50 -4.43 -0.68
CA LEU A 329 -6.72 -3.18 -0.72
C LEU A 329 -5.76 -3.12 -1.92
N GLY A 330 -5.10 -4.24 -2.27
CA GLY A 330 -4.27 -4.34 -3.47
C GLY A 330 -5.06 -4.11 -4.76
N ALA A 331 -6.27 -4.69 -4.84
CA ALA A 331 -7.21 -4.45 -5.94
C ALA A 331 -7.67 -2.98 -5.98
N ALA A 332 -8.01 -2.39 -4.82
CA ALA A 332 -8.36 -0.98 -4.72
C ALA A 332 -7.23 -0.06 -5.17
N PHE A 333 -5.98 -0.39 -4.86
CA PHE A 333 -4.80 0.35 -5.33
C PHE A 333 -4.69 0.36 -6.84
N THR A 334 -4.84 -0.81 -7.49
CA THR A 334 -4.83 -0.93 -8.94
C THR A 334 -5.95 -0.09 -9.58
N SER A 335 -7.16 -0.17 -9.01
CA SER A 335 -8.29 0.67 -9.43
C SER A 335 -8.01 2.16 -9.24
N THR A 336 -7.41 2.56 -8.10
CA THR A 336 -7.07 3.97 -7.81
C THR A 336 -6.10 4.53 -8.84
N ILE A 337 -5.06 3.78 -9.25
CA ILE A 337 -4.10 4.21 -10.28
C ILE A 337 -4.80 4.48 -11.61
N ILE A 338 -5.60 3.52 -12.08
CA ILE A 338 -6.29 3.61 -13.37
C ILE A 338 -7.30 4.76 -13.33
N TYR A 339 -8.12 4.81 -12.29
CA TYR A 339 -9.16 5.83 -12.13
C TYR A 339 -8.57 7.24 -12.04
N THR A 340 -7.47 7.40 -11.28
CA THR A 340 -6.73 8.66 -11.20
C THR A 340 -6.20 9.10 -12.56
N GLY A 341 -5.66 8.15 -13.35
CA GLY A 341 -5.18 8.43 -14.71
C GLY A 341 -6.27 8.94 -15.66
N GLU A 342 -7.51 8.51 -15.47
CA GLU A 342 -8.67 8.94 -16.28
C GLU A 342 -9.35 10.21 -15.73
N LEU A 343 -9.26 10.46 -14.43
CA LEU A 343 -10.00 11.52 -13.73
C LEU A 343 -9.39 12.92 -13.94
N PHE A 344 -8.06 12.98 -14.16
CA PHE A 344 -7.32 14.22 -14.24
C PHE A 344 -6.86 14.52 -15.66
N PRO A 345 -6.86 15.83 -16.06
CA PRO A 345 -6.42 16.24 -17.38
C PRO A 345 -4.94 15.93 -17.58
N THR A 346 -4.55 15.68 -18.84
CA THR A 346 -3.19 15.24 -19.21
C THR A 346 -2.12 16.17 -18.66
N VAL A 347 -2.36 17.48 -18.67
CA VAL A 347 -1.41 18.51 -18.18
C VAL A 347 -1.17 18.47 -16.65
N LEU A 348 -2.09 17.91 -15.86
CA LEU A 348 -1.99 17.82 -14.39
C LEU A 348 -1.90 16.38 -13.88
N ARG A 349 -2.06 15.39 -14.76
CA ARG A 349 -2.14 13.96 -14.39
C ARG A 349 -0.91 13.49 -13.62
N MET A 350 0.28 13.76 -14.13
CA MET A 350 1.52 13.33 -13.47
C MET A 350 1.73 14.05 -12.13
N THR A 351 1.42 15.34 -12.06
CA THR A 351 1.46 16.12 -10.82
C THR A 351 0.54 15.52 -9.76
N PHE A 352 -0.69 15.13 -10.16
CA PHE A 352 -1.62 14.51 -9.21
C PHE A 352 -1.19 13.10 -8.81
N VAL A 353 -0.70 12.28 -9.75
CA VAL A 353 -0.17 10.93 -9.41
C VAL A 353 0.98 11.04 -8.40
N GLY A 354 1.90 11.99 -8.60
CA GLY A 354 2.96 12.28 -7.64
C GLY A 354 2.42 12.65 -6.26
N MET A 355 1.44 13.55 -6.21
CA MET A 355 0.78 13.96 -4.95
C MET A 355 0.04 12.78 -4.28
N GLY A 356 -0.65 11.95 -5.05
CA GLY A 356 -1.31 10.74 -4.57
C GLY A 356 -0.31 9.76 -3.95
N GLN A 357 0.82 9.52 -4.63
CA GLN A 357 1.90 8.68 -4.08
C GLN A 357 2.46 9.25 -2.77
N MET A 358 2.63 10.56 -2.67
CA MET A 358 3.04 11.20 -1.41
C MET A 358 2.00 10.99 -0.31
N ALA A 359 0.72 11.11 -0.61
CA ALA A 359 -0.36 10.85 0.34
C ALA A 359 -0.37 9.38 0.81
N ALA A 360 -0.16 8.42 -0.11
CA ALA A 360 -0.04 7.00 0.24
C ALA A 360 1.17 6.74 1.15
N ARG A 361 2.32 7.36 0.88
CA ARG A 361 3.50 7.26 1.75
C ARG A 361 3.26 7.91 3.12
N GLY A 362 2.59 9.06 3.16
CA GLY A 362 2.14 9.68 4.42
C GLY A 362 1.24 8.75 5.23
N GLY A 363 0.28 8.11 4.57
CA GLY A 363 -0.55 7.07 5.18
C GLY A 363 0.27 5.88 5.69
N ALA A 364 1.21 5.39 4.88
CA ALA A 364 2.10 4.29 5.24
C ALA A 364 2.97 4.59 6.48
N ILE A 365 3.41 5.83 6.67
CA ILE A 365 4.16 6.26 7.86
C ILE A 365 3.27 6.25 9.10
N LEU A 366 2.02 6.69 8.97
CA LEU A 366 1.07 6.79 10.08
C LEU A 366 0.38 5.46 10.41
N GLY A 367 0.38 4.50 9.48
CA GLY A 367 -0.24 3.18 9.68
C GLY A 367 0.36 2.40 10.86
N PRO A 368 1.63 2.03 10.84
CA PRO A 368 2.23 1.17 11.86
C PRO A 368 2.10 1.66 13.30
N PRO A 369 2.23 2.97 13.63
CA PRO A 369 2.04 3.50 14.99
C PRO A 369 0.64 3.25 15.58
N VAL A 370 -0.39 3.11 14.76
CA VAL A 370 -1.77 2.83 15.23
C VAL A 370 -1.83 1.52 16.03
N ARG A 371 -0.93 0.59 15.76
CA ARG A 371 -0.81 -0.65 16.53
C ARG A 371 -0.57 -0.41 18.03
N LEU A 372 0.09 0.68 18.39
CA LEU A 372 0.32 1.05 19.79
C LEU A 372 -1.01 1.28 20.56
N LEU A 373 -2.10 1.59 19.85
CA LEU A 373 -3.45 1.66 20.46
C LEU A 373 -3.93 0.31 21.01
N GLY A 374 -3.32 -0.79 20.60
CA GLY A 374 -3.59 -2.12 21.14
C GLY A 374 -3.35 -2.24 22.64
N VAL A 375 -2.54 -1.36 23.24
CA VAL A 375 -2.34 -1.27 24.70
C VAL A 375 -3.63 -0.88 25.42
N TYR A 376 -4.46 -0.04 24.79
CA TYR A 376 -5.74 0.41 25.36
C TYR A 376 -6.90 -0.56 25.06
N GLY A 377 -6.78 -1.33 23.98
CA GLY A 377 -7.74 -2.37 23.62
C GLY A 377 -7.30 -3.15 22.38
N PRO A 378 -7.34 -4.49 22.41
CA PRO A 378 -6.78 -5.34 21.34
C PRO A 378 -7.50 -5.18 20.00
N SER A 379 -8.76 -4.75 19.98
CA SER A 379 -9.54 -4.54 18.76
C SER A 379 -9.39 -3.14 18.15
N LEU A 380 -8.88 -2.15 18.91
CA LEU A 380 -8.80 -0.76 18.49
C LEU A 380 -7.99 -0.56 17.19
N PRO A 381 -6.81 -1.16 17.00
CA PRO A 381 -6.07 -1.00 15.75
C PRO A 381 -6.85 -1.49 14.52
N LEU A 382 -7.49 -2.65 14.62
CA LEU A 382 -8.29 -3.22 13.53
C LEU A 382 -9.52 -2.37 13.20
N LEU A 383 -10.17 -1.78 14.21
CA LEU A 383 -11.27 -0.85 14.00
C LEU A 383 -10.82 0.37 13.18
N VAL A 384 -9.68 0.96 13.53
CA VAL A 384 -9.12 2.11 12.79
C VAL A 384 -8.74 1.71 11.37
N TYR A 385 -8.03 0.58 11.20
CA TYR A 385 -7.64 0.09 9.86
C TYR A 385 -8.82 -0.27 8.98
N GLY A 386 -9.93 -0.74 9.53
CA GLY A 386 -11.14 -1.05 8.77
C GLY A 386 -12.00 0.17 8.48
N ALA A 387 -12.10 1.13 9.43
CA ALA A 387 -12.92 2.33 9.25
C ALA A 387 -12.38 3.26 8.15
N VAL A 388 -11.06 3.44 8.07
CA VAL A 388 -10.43 4.35 7.09
C VAL A 388 -10.76 3.99 5.64
N PRO A 389 -10.59 2.75 5.15
CA PRO A 389 -10.95 2.40 3.78
C PRO A 389 -12.48 2.43 3.54
N VAL A 390 -13.31 2.09 4.53
CA VAL A 390 -14.78 2.22 4.38
C VAL A 390 -15.18 3.67 4.15
N LEU A 391 -14.71 4.59 5.00
CA LEU A 391 -14.99 6.02 4.87
C LEU A 391 -14.46 6.59 3.56
N SER A 392 -13.26 6.21 3.16
CA SER A 392 -12.66 6.60 1.90
C SER A 392 -13.43 6.05 0.69
N GLY A 393 -13.90 4.79 0.76
CA GLY A 393 -14.75 4.18 -0.26
C GLY A 393 -16.09 4.89 -0.40
N LEU A 394 -16.72 5.28 0.71
CA LEU A 394 -17.95 6.08 0.71
C LEU A 394 -17.70 7.48 0.12
N ALA A 395 -16.60 8.12 0.48
CA ALA A 395 -16.20 9.40 -0.13
C ALA A 395 -15.98 9.29 -1.64
N ALA A 396 -15.49 8.16 -2.14
CA ALA A 396 -15.30 7.91 -3.57
C ALA A 396 -16.62 7.92 -4.38
N LEU A 397 -17.78 7.77 -3.72
CA LEU A 397 -19.09 7.96 -4.35
C LEU A 397 -19.30 9.40 -4.89
N LEU A 398 -18.58 10.38 -4.35
CA LEU A 398 -18.64 11.76 -4.80
C LEU A 398 -17.88 12.00 -6.11
N LEU A 399 -17.03 11.05 -6.53
CA LEU A 399 -16.28 11.15 -7.78
C LEU A 399 -17.18 10.86 -9.01
N PRO A 400 -16.93 11.51 -10.14
CA PRO A 400 -17.65 11.23 -11.38
C PRO A 400 -17.25 9.87 -11.98
N GLU A 401 -18.17 9.15 -12.60
CA GLU A 401 -17.84 7.97 -13.40
C GLU A 401 -17.10 8.38 -14.68
N THR A 402 -16.03 7.67 -15.00
CA THR A 402 -15.18 7.96 -16.17
C THR A 402 -15.34 6.96 -17.31
N ARG A 403 -16.13 5.88 -17.09
CA ARG A 403 -16.38 4.87 -18.12
C ARG A 403 -16.99 5.51 -19.37
N SER A 404 -16.44 5.17 -20.53
CA SER A 404 -16.91 5.64 -21.84
C SER A 404 -16.81 7.16 -22.08
N LEU A 405 -16.13 7.89 -21.19
CA LEU A 405 -15.83 9.30 -21.44
C LEU A 405 -14.47 9.44 -22.10
N PRO A 406 -14.31 10.37 -23.05
CA PRO A 406 -12.99 10.69 -23.57
C PRO A 406 -12.10 11.22 -22.44
N LEU A 407 -10.80 10.89 -22.49
CA LEU A 407 -9.83 11.38 -21.55
C LEU A 407 -9.77 12.91 -21.62
N PRO A 408 -9.85 13.63 -20.50
CA PRO A 408 -9.70 15.08 -20.53
C PRO A 408 -8.25 15.44 -20.80
N ASP A 409 -7.99 16.27 -21.81
CA ASP A 409 -6.67 16.78 -22.10
C ASP A 409 -6.42 18.11 -21.41
N THR A 410 -7.46 18.94 -21.28
CA THR A 410 -7.39 20.28 -20.72
C THR A 410 -8.24 20.45 -19.47
N ILE A 411 -7.93 21.51 -18.70
CA ILE A 411 -8.75 21.88 -17.51
C ILE A 411 -10.16 22.27 -17.95
N GLN A 412 -10.31 22.87 -19.14
CA GLN A 412 -11.60 23.28 -19.70
C GLN A 412 -12.49 22.06 -20.03
N ASP A 413 -11.91 20.95 -20.48
CA ASP A 413 -12.65 19.71 -20.74
C ASP A 413 -13.28 19.18 -19.45
N VAL A 414 -12.55 19.24 -18.33
CA VAL A 414 -13.06 18.84 -17.01
C VAL A 414 -14.25 19.72 -16.60
N GLN A 415 -14.17 21.03 -16.85
CA GLN A 415 -15.26 21.97 -16.55
C GLN A 415 -16.47 21.74 -17.45
N SER A 416 -16.27 21.55 -18.75
CA SER A 416 -17.34 21.29 -19.72
C SER A 416 -18.06 19.96 -19.44
N GLN A 417 -17.33 18.91 -19.03
CA GLN A 417 -17.93 17.65 -18.60
C GLN A 417 -18.82 17.82 -17.34
N ALA A 418 -18.41 18.67 -16.40
CA ALA A 418 -19.19 18.98 -15.22
C ALA A 418 -20.50 19.73 -15.56
N VAL A 419 -20.42 20.71 -16.45
CA VAL A 419 -21.59 21.47 -16.92
C VAL A 419 -22.58 20.59 -17.68
N LYS A 420 -22.10 19.74 -18.62
CA LYS A 420 -22.97 18.82 -19.37
C LYS A 420 -23.76 17.88 -18.43
N LYS A 421 -23.13 17.36 -17.36
CA LYS A 421 -23.83 16.51 -16.38
C LYS A 421 -24.91 17.26 -15.61
N VAL A 422 -24.66 18.50 -15.22
CA VAL A 422 -25.65 19.34 -14.53
C VAL A 422 -26.85 19.62 -15.46
N THR A 423 -26.58 19.94 -16.72
CA THR A 423 -27.64 20.19 -17.71
C THR A 423 -28.49 18.94 -17.98
N GLN A 424 -27.87 17.76 -18.11
CA GLN A 424 -28.60 16.50 -18.26
C GLN A 424 -29.46 16.16 -17.03
N ALA A 425 -28.90 16.30 -15.82
CA ALA A 425 -29.64 16.07 -14.58
C ALA A 425 -30.84 17.03 -14.43
N ILE A 426 -30.72 18.28 -14.88
CA ILE A 426 -31.84 19.25 -14.90
C ILE A 426 -32.89 18.84 -15.93
N GLN A 427 -32.51 18.39 -17.14
CA GLN A 427 -33.41 17.90 -18.14
C GLN A 427 -34.16 16.65 -17.71
N GLU A 428 -33.48 15.65 -17.14
CA GLU A 428 -34.12 14.44 -16.60
C GLU A 428 -35.06 14.76 -15.43
N GLY A 429 -34.65 15.66 -14.53
CA GLY A 429 -35.52 16.13 -13.44
C GLY A 429 -36.75 16.93 -13.92
N SER A 430 -36.66 17.64 -15.04
CA SER A 430 -37.81 18.33 -15.64
C SER A 430 -38.77 17.39 -16.37
N VAL A 431 -38.24 16.33 -17.02
CA VAL A 431 -39.02 15.30 -17.68
C VAL A 431 -39.81 14.47 -16.64
N LEU A 432 -39.19 14.11 -15.53
CA LEU A 432 -39.88 13.41 -14.42
C LEU A 432 -40.98 14.24 -13.76
N LYS A 433 -40.85 15.58 -13.71
CA LYS A 433 -41.93 16.46 -13.22
C LYS A 433 -43.08 16.64 -14.22
N SER A 434 -42.83 16.49 -15.52
CA SER A 434 -43.88 16.62 -16.56
C SER A 434 -44.69 15.33 -16.79
N THR A 435 -44.22 14.18 -16.28
CA THR A 435 -44.92 12.88 -16.35
C THR A 435 -45.82 12.59 -15.14
N HIS A 436 -45.92 13.51 -14.18
CA HIS A 436 -46.78 13.40 -12.99
C HIS A 436 -47.92 14.44 -12.97
N PHE A 437 -48.39 14.85 -14.16
CA PHE A 437 -49.65 15.60 -14.30
C PHE A 437 -50.63 14.82 -15.19
#